data_d25e591ebbe86315e5e55814b2ee28ee
#
_entry.id   d25e591ebbe86315e5e55814b2ee28ee
#
_cell.length_a   1.000
_cell.length_b   1.000
_cell.length_c   1.000
_cell.angle_alpha   90.00
_cell.angle_beta   90.00
_cell.angle_gamma   90.00
#
_symmetry.space_group_name_H-M   'P 1'
#
loop_
_entity.id
_entity.type
_entity.pdbx_description
1 polymer ?
#
loop_
_entity_poly.entity_id
_entity_poly.type
_entity_poly.pdbx_seq_one_letter_code
_entity_poly.pdbx_strand_id
1 'polypeptide(L)'
;MYIWRYRPPHPFQGAEAEQRSMAPSAALPCDDAGRELPHVAIFPFMARGHTIPLTHLAHLLLRRRLATVTFFTTPGNAAFVRAALPDGVDVVELPFPDGDGHSSQGAENVEGVASASSFAAFTETTTALRPRFEEALAAMRPPATLLVADAFLYWTGESAGALGVPRLSFLGTSAFAHVMREAFVRDKPGCGPPQCDATGGATGTYTVPEFPHVQFLLADIPPLPLPAIVLDAKMAMAVVGSRGVIMNTFHHLESSYIDHWDQHVGPRAWPIGPLCLARQPSFTVVDEVHNAKHSWLRWLDEKAAAGQSVLFVALGTLLAVSDEQLKEVARGLEDAQVNFLWAVRSDDSADLGIGFHERVQGRGVVTEGWVDQPAILQHDCVKGFLSHCGWNSVLESVCAGVPLAVWPMMFDQPLNAKLVVDELKVGVRVRSTGGLVKGEEVSRAV
;
A
#
# COMPACT_ATOMS: atom_id res chain seq x y z
N MET A 1 -20.54 15.33 11.67
CA MET A 1 -19.50 16.30 11.99
C MET A 1 -18.50 16.24 10.85
N TYR A 2 -18.35 17.33 10.08
CA TYR A 2 -17.57 17.35 8.84
C TYR A 2 -16.09 17.48 9.16
N ILE A 3 -15.33 16.41 9.23
CA ILE A 3 -13.90 16.43 9.57
C ILE A 3 -13.05 16.89 8.38
N TRP A 4 -13.50 16.64 7.14
CA TRP A 4 -12.74 16.93 5.92
C TRP A 4 -12.97 18.32 5.30
N ARG A 5 -13.97 19.11 5.75
CA ARG A 5 -14.32 20.41 5.14
C ARG A 5 -13.72 21.65 5.84
N TYR A 6 -12.75 21.49 6.73
CA TYR A 6 -12.15 22.66 7.36
C TYR A 6 -11.00 23.21 6.51
N ARG A 7 -11.22 24.38 5.93
CA ARG A 7 -10.18 25.18 5.27
C ARG A 7 -9.76 26.29 6.24
N PRO A 8 -8.60 26.21 6.90
CA PRO A 8 -8.14 27.31 7.73
C PRO A 8 -7.71 28.49 6.83
N PRO A 9 -7.92 29.73 7.26
CA PRO A 9 -7.39 30.91 6.58
C PRO A 9 -5.86 30.93 6.71
N HIS A 10 -5.17 31.27 5.63
CA HIS A 10 -3.73 31.43 5.63
C HIS A 10 -3.29 32.51 6.61
N PRO A 11 -2.32 32.20 7.50
CA PRO A 11 -1.36 33.21 7.90
C PRO A 11 0.07 32.66 7.94
N PHE A 12 0.95 33.19 7.13
CA PHE A 12 2.36 33.28 7.51
C PHE A 12 2.98 34.50 6.84
N GLN A 13 3.12 35.54 7.64
CA GLN A 13 4.13 36.57 7.45
C GLN A 13 5.40 36.15 8.18
N GLY A 14 6.54 36.44 7.56
CA GLY A 14 7.85 35.93 7.91
C GLY A 14 8.35 36.26 9.32
N ALA A 15 9.17 35.37 9.84
CA ALA A 15 10.09 35.63 10.94
C ALA A 15 11.52 35.57 10.39
N GLU A 16 12.26 36.62 10.62
CA GLU A 16 13.70 36.76 10.30
C GLU A 16 14.51 35.80 11.18
N ALA A 17 15.44 35.08 10.56
CA ALA A 17 16.31 34.11 11.23
C ALA A 17 17.63 34.81 11.61
N GLU A 18 17.97 34.78 12.90
CA GLU A 18 19.28 35.17 13.42
C GLU A 18 20.37 34.18 12.96
N GLN A 19 21.46 34.75 12.40
CA GLN A 19 22.65 34.00 12.01
C GLN A 19 23.46 33.57 13.22
N ARG A 20 23.56 32.28 13.49
CA ARG A 20 24.57 31.68 14.38
C ARG A 20 25.73 31.12 13.56
N SER A 21 26.95 31.54 13.98
CA SER A 21 28.24 31.09 13.46
C SER A 21 28.41 29.57 13.52
N MET A 22 28.72 28.94 12.40
CA MET A 22 28.91 27.48 12.24
C MET A 22 30.38 27.14 11.97
N ALA A 23 30.87 26.05 12.57
CA ALA A 23 32.12 25.38 12.25
C ALA A 23 32.08 24.75 10.84
N PRO A 24 33.24 24.49 10.18
CA PRO A 24 33.26 24.02 8.79
C PRO A 24 32.66 22.62 8.67
N SER A 25 31.51 22.53 8.00
CA SER A 25 30.82 21.31 7.61
C SER A 25 31.38 20.77 6.31
N ALA A 26 31.36 19.44 6.15
CA ALA A 26 31.58 18.80 4.84
C ALA A 26 30.66 19.45 3.78
N ALA A 27 31.17 19.66 2.58
CA ALA A 27 30.41 20.30 1.50
C ALA A 27 29.10 19.55 1.28
N LEU A 28 27.98 20.27 1.38
CA LEU A 28 26.65 19.71 1.16
C LEU A 28 26.49 19.30 -0.30
N PRO A 29 25.74 18.21 -0.59
CA PRO A 29 25.47 17.80 -1.95
C PRO A 29 24.74 18.92 -2.71
N CYS A 30 25.20 19.22 -3.93
CA CYS A 30 24.64 20.29 -4.75
C CYS A 30 24.03 19.70 -6.04
N ASP A 31 23.03 20.41 -6.60
CA ASP A 31 22.51 20.14 -7.95
C ASP A 31 23.50 20.54 -9.04
N ASP A 32 23.14 20.30 -10.31
CA ASP A 32 23.96 20.64 -11.47
C ASP A 32 24.17 22.16 -11.66
N ALA A 33 23.40 22.98 -10.94
CA ALA A 33 23.54 24.45 -10.88
C ALA A 33 24.32 24.93 -9.65
N GLY A 34 24.87 24.02 -8.84
CA GLY A 34 25.64 24.33 -7.61
C GLY A 34 24.76 24.77 -6.44
N ARG A 35 23.44 24.52 -6.47
CA ARG A 35 22.55 24.82 -5.36
C ARG A 35 22.50 23.64 -4.39
N GLU A 36 22.51 23.94 -3.11
CA GLU A 36 22.35 22.94 -2.05
C GLU A 36 21.04 22.16 -2.23
N LEU A 37 21.12 20.82 -2.18
CA LEU A 37 19.92 19.97 -2.31
C LEU A 37 19.08 20.02 -1.04
N PRO A 38 17.75 20.06 -1.15
CA PRO A 38 16.86 19.89 0.00
C PRO A 38 17.07 18.51 0.64
N HIS A 39 16.89 18.43 1.96
CA HIS A 39 16.98 17.19 2.70
C HIS A 39 15.57 16.68 3.06
N VAL A 40 15.19 15.54 2.54
CA VAL A 40 13.87 14.94 2.73
C VAL A 40 13.96 13.79 3.73
N ALA A 41 13.21 13.92 4.83
CA ALA A 41 12.96 12.82 5.76
C ALA A 41 11.76 12.02 5.26
N ILE A 42 11.88 10.69 5.19
CA ILE A 42 10.78 9.79 4.77
C ILE A 42 10.48 8.81 5.90
N PHE A 43 9.21 8.71 6.29
CA PHE A 43 8.77 7.78 7.34
C PHE A 43 7.53 7.00 6.88
N PRO A 44 7.69 5.77 6.37
CA PRO A 44 6.58 4.89 6.02
C PRO A 44 5.92 4.28 7.25
N PHE A 45 4.66 3.91 7.13
CA PHE A 45 4.03 2.98 8.06
C PHE A 45 4.65 1.57 7.91
N MET A 46 4.67 0.81 9.01
CA MET A 46 5.33 -0.50 9.11
C MET A 46 4.50 -1.60 8.45
N ALA A 47 4.26 -1.41 7.17
CA ALA A 47 3.59 -2.36 6.27
C ALA A 47 4.32 -2.34 4.92
N ARG A 48 4.56 -3.50 4.30
CA ARG A 48 5.27 -3.56 3.01
C ARG A 48 4.58 -2.74 1.93
N GLY A 49 3.24 -2.76 1.89
CA GLY A 49 2.44 -1.97 0.96
C GLY A 49 2.66 -0.45 1.07
N HIS A 50 3.14 0.04 2.21
CA HIS A 50 3.47 1.44 2.47
C HIS A 50 4.97 1.73 2.35
N THR A 51 5.80 0.82 2.81
CA THR A 51 7.28 0.96 2.75
C THR A 51 7.79 0.93 1.31
N ILE A 52 7.35 -0.03 0.49
CA ILE A 52 7.83 -0.22 -0.88
C ILE A 52 7.66 1.03 -1.74
N PRO A 53 6.47 1.66 -1.87
CA PRO A 53 6.36 2.86 -2.70
C PRO A 53 7.20 4.03 -2.18
N LEU A 54 7.42 4.14 -0.88
CA LEU A 54 8.28 5.19 -0.32
C LEU A 54 9.77 4.91 -0.52
N THR A 55 10.21 3.65 -0.58
CA THR A 55 11.57 3.34 -1.07
C THR A 55 11.73 3.68 -2.55
N HIS A 56 10.71 3.45 -3.38
CA HIS A 56 10.72 3.88 -4.78
C HIS A 56 10.75 5.42 -4.92
N LEU A 57 10.10 6.15 -4.01
CA LEU A 57 10.21 7.62 -3.96
C LEU A 57 11.64 8.03 -3.64
N ALA A 58 12.32 7.39 -2.69
CA ALA A 58 13.72 7.65 -2.38
C ALA A 58 14.62 7.42 -3.61
N HIS A 59 14.42 6.31 -4.34
CA HIS A 59 15.11 6.05 -5.62
C HIS A 59 14.89 7.18 -6.63
N LEU A 60 13.64 7.66 -6.77
CA LEU A 60 13.29 8.73 -7.70
C LEU A 60 14.00 10.04 -7.34
N LEU A 61 13.97 10.43 -6.06
CA LEU A 61 14.57 11.67 -5.57
C LEU A 61 16.08 11.69 -5.79
N LEU A 62 16.76 10.59 -5.42
CA LEU A 62 18.23 10.48 -5.58
C LEU A 62 18.64 10.41 -7.05
N ARG A 63 18.00 9.53 -7.84
CA ARG A 63 18.33 9.38 -9.27
C ARG A 63 18.15 10.68 -10.05
N ARG A 64 17.16 11.48 -9.69
CA ARG A 64 16.89 12.78 -10.29
C ARG A 64 17.68 13.92 -9.66
N ARG A 65 18.52 13.64 -8.66
CA ARG A 65 19.25 14.67 -7.90
C ARG A 65 18.35 15.80 -7.39
N LEU A 66 17.17 15.43 -6.87
CA LEU A 66 16.19 16.39 -6.36
C LEU A 66 16.36 16.67 -4.88
N ALA A 67 16.88 15.70 -4.11
CA ALA A 67 17.04 15.81 -2.67
C ALA A 67 18.07 14.79 -2.16
N THR A 68 18.63 15.05 -0.98
CA THR A 68 19.17 13.99 -0.13
C THR A 68 18.06 13.39 0.71
N VAL A 69 18.21 12.13 1.13
CA VAL A 69 17.13 11.39 1.80
C VAL A 69 17.65 10.74 3.08
N THR A 70 16.91 10.93 4.17
CA THR A 70 16.97 10.08 5.37
C THR A 70 15.68 9.30 5.50
N PHE A 71 15.78 8.00 5.73
CA PHE A 71 14.65 7.09 5.81
C PHE A 71 14.50 6.55 7.23
N PHE A 72 13.35 6.79 7.85
CA PHE A 72 13.03 6.29 9.19
C PHE A 72 12.38 4.90 9.10
N THR A 73 12.75 4.02 10.02
CA THR A 73 12.17 2.68 10.13
C THR A 73 12.32 2.16 11.57
N THR A 74 11.89 0.94 11.84
CA THR A 74 12.13 0.24 13.11
C THR A 74 13.17 -0.87 12.93
N PRO A 75 13.86 -1.32 13.99
CA PRO A 75 14.88 -2.35 13.90
C PRO A 75 14.43 -3.63 13.20
N GLY A 76 13.20 -4.11 13.50
CA GLY A 76 12.67 -5.32 12.87
C GLY A 76 12.40 -5.19 11.37
N ASN A 77 12.25 -3.97 10.85
CA ASN A 77 12.06 -3.70 9.42
C ASN A 77 13.34 -3.22 8.71
N ALA A 78 14.41 -2.91 9.46
CA ALA A 78 15.60 -2.25 8.93
C ALA A 78 16.33 -3.08 7.86
N ALA A 79 16.42 -4.39 8.03
CA ALA A 79 17.07 -5.27 7.06
C ALA A 79 16.37 -5.20 5.68
N PHE A 80 15.03 -5.29 5.66
CA PHE A 80 14.22 -5.16 4.45
C PHE A 80 14.37 -3.77 3.82
N VAL A 81 14.29 -2.72 4.65
CA VAL A 81 14.38 -1.32 4.18
C VAL A 81 15.75 -1.06 3.55
N ARG A 82 16.86 -1.46 4.21
CA ARG A 82 18.21 -1.29 3.66
C ARG A 82 18.41 -2.02 2.35
N ALA A 83 17.88 -3.23 2.23
CA ALA A 83 17.95 -4.00 0.98
C ALA A 83 17.14 -3.39 -0.17
N ALA A 84 16.10 -2.60 0.14
CA ALA A 84 15.22 -1.97 -0.84
C ALA A 84 15.64 -0.52 -1.21
N LEU A 85 16.51 0.11 -0.42
CA LEU A 85 16.94 1.49 -0.65
C LEU A 85 18.19 1.56 -1.54
N PRO A 86 18.36 2.65 -2.31
CA PRO A 86 19.60 2.90 -3.04
C PRO A 86 20.73 3.30 -2.08
N ASP A 87 21.97 3.12 -2.54
CA ASP A 87 23.15 3.67 -1.85
C ASP A 87 23.01 5.19 -1.67
N GLY A 88 23.48 5.70 -0.52
CA GLY A 88 23.45 7.12 -0.20
C GLY A 88 22.18 7.59 0.53
N VAL A 89 21.28 6.67 0.91
CA VAL A 89 20.18 6.97 1.84
C VAL A 89 20.61 6.64 3.27
N ASP A 90 20.53 7.61 4.16
CA ASP A 90 20.71 7.38 5.58
C ASP A 90 19.46 6.69 6.17
N VAL A 91 19.68 5.61 6.94
CA VAL A 91 18.58 4.88 7.59
C VAL A 91 18.67 5.05 9.10
N VAL A 92 17.64 5.65 9.69
CA VAL A 92 17.48 5.87 11.12
C VAL A 92 16.50 4.86 11.70
N GLU A 93 16.98 4.03 12.62
CA GLU A 93 16.18 3.04 13.32
C GLU A 93 15.58 3.62 14.60
N LEU A 94 14.27 3.49 14.73
CA LEU A 94 13.49 3.93 15.88
C LEU A 94 12.97 2.70 16.63
N PRO A 95 13.67 2.21 17.66
CA PRO A 95 13.19 1.09 18.45
C PRO A 95 11.99 1.49 19.29
N PHE A 96 11.02 0.59 19.43
CA PHE A 96 9.95 0.76 20.41
C PHE A 96 10.54 0.81 21.82
N PRO A 97 9.92 1.55 22.77
CA PRO A 97 10.34 1.54 24.16
C PRO A 97 10.26 0.14 24.78
N ASP A 98 11.28 -0.23 25.57
CA ASP A 98 11.24 -1.49 26.32
C ASP A 98 10.15 -1.43 27.42
N GLY A 99 9.32 -2.44 27.53
CA GLY A 99 8.46 -2.65 28.70
C GLY A 99 7.01 -2.23 28.59
N ASP A 100 6.54 -1.67 27.49
CA ASP A 100 5.15 -1.21 27.36
C ASP A 100 4.11 -2.33 27.12
N GLY A 101 4.43 -3.59 27.42
CA GLY A 101 3.44 -4.71 27.42
C GLY A 101 2.55 -4.88 26.17
N HIS A 102 2.63 -3.94 25.24
CA HIS A 102 1.80 -3.85 24.04
C HIS A 102 2.46 -4.50 22.83
N SER A 103 3.75 -4.80 22.88
CA SER A 103 4.38 -5.72 21.92
C SER A 103 4.10 -7.16 22.36
N SER A 104 2.84 -7.53 22.42
CA SER A 104 2.41 -8.86 22.87
C SER A 104 2.91 -10.01 22.00
N GLN A 105 3.76 -9.78 21.00
CA GLN A 105 4.43 -10.82 20.20
C GLN A 105 5.72 -10.37 19.49
N GLY A 106 6.31 -9.22 19.81
CA GLY A 106 7.58 -8.79 19.17
C GLY A 106 7.47 -8.38 17.69
N ALA A 107 6.27 -8.32 17.12
CA ALA A 107 6.07 -7.91 15.74
C ALA A 107 6.14 -6.38 15.62
N GLU A 108 7.10 -5.88 14.84
CA GLU A 108 7.25 -4.45 14.54
C GLU A 108 6.57 -4.04 13.22
N ASN A 109 5.66 -4.87 12.69
CA ASN A 109 4.90 -4.62 11.48
C ASN A 109 3.49 -5.23 11.57
N VAL A 110 2.66 -4.91 10.58
CA VAL A 110 1.26 -5.38 10.52
C VAL A 110 1.06 -6.60 9.62
N GLU A 111 2.11 -7.31 9.26
CA GLU A 111 1.98 -8.52 8.46
C GLU A 111 1.29 -9.63 9.25
N GLY A 112 0.25 -10.24 8.68
CA GLY A 112 -0.55 -11.25 9.35
C GLY A 112 -1.57 -10.73 10.35
N VAL A 113 -1.91 -9.42 10.35
CA VAL A 113 -2.99 -8.91 11.20
C VAL A 113 -4.31 -9.61 10.94
N ALA A 114 -5.00 -9.97 12.01
CA ALA A 114 -6.24 -10.74 11.94
C ALA A 114 -7.49 -9.88 11.65
N SER A 115 -7.43 -8.55 11.87
CA SER A 115 -8.60 -7.69 11.78
C SER A 115 -8.28 -6.20 11.64
N ALA A 116 -9.26 -5.41 11.20
CA ALA A 116 -9.17 -3.95 11.19
C ALA A 116 -8.96 -3.35 12.62
N SER A 117 -9.50 -4.01 13.65
CA SER A 117 -9.30 -3.56 15.03
C SER A 117 -7.87 -3.80 15.50
N SER A 118 -7.26 -4.95 15.16
CA SER A 118 -5.85 -5.24 15.45
C SER A 118 -4.93 -4.27 14.70
N PHE A 119 -5.26 -3.93 13.45
CA PHE A 119 -4.55 -2.93 12.67
C PHE A 119 -4.61 -1.54 13.34
N ALA A 120 -5.79 -1.09 13.75
CA ALA A 120 -5.96 0.18 14.44
C ALA A 120 -5.18 0.20 15.78
N ALA A 121 -5.22 -0.89 16.53
CA ALA A 121 -4.46 -1.03 17.78
C ALA A 121 -2.95 -0.92 17.54
N PHE A 122 -2.41 -1.62 16.53
CA PHE A 122 -1.00 -1.50 16.16
C PHE A 122 -0.64 -0.06 15.75
N THR A 123 -1.49 0.60 14.96
CA THR A 123 -1.26 2.00 14.55
C THR A 123 -1.14 2.92 15.77
N GLU A 124 -1.96 2.73 16.79
CA GLU A 124 -1.87 3.49 18.05
C GLU A 124 -0.54 3.24 18.79
N THR A 125 0.00 2.01 18.78
CA THR A 125 1.30 1.73 19.42
C THR A 125 2.44 2.50 18.80
N THR A 126 2.35 2.89 17.51
CA THR A 126 3.39 3.67 16.84
C THR A 126 3.61 5.05 17.47
N THR A 127 2.64 5.57 18.24
CA THR A 127 2.80 6.84 18.98
C THR A 127 3.92 6.78 20.01
N ALA A 128 4.28 5.60 20.50
CA ALA A 128 5.40 5.41 21.41
C ALA A 128 6.78 5.74 20.78
N LEU A 129 6.87 5.76 19.45
CA LEU A 129 8.08 6.15 18.72
C LEU A 129 8.31 7.66 18.72
N ARG A 130 7.30 8.46 19.06
CA ARG A 130 7.30 9.91 18.92
C ARG A 130 8.51 10.60 19.57
N PRO A 131 8.88 10.35 20.83
CA PRO A 131 10.01 11.06 21.46
C PRO A 131 11.33 10.82 20.72
N ARG A 132 11.60 9.57 20.33
CA ARG A 132 12.82 9.20 19.58
C ARG A 132 12.83 9.77 18.17
N PHE A 133 11.67 9.81 17.53
CA PHE A 133 11.51 10.43 16.22
C PHE A 133 11.78 11.94 16.28
N GLU A 134 11.22 12.65 17.26
CA GLU A 134 11.43 14.10 17.45
C GLU A 134 12.89 14.41 17.71
N GLU A 135 13.57 13.64 18.57
CA GLU A 135 15.00 13.77 18.83
C GLU A 135 15.82 13.54 17.55
N ALA A 136 15.58 12.46 16.84
CA ALA A 136 16.30 12.12 15.61
C ALA A 136 16.09 13.16 14.51
N LEU A 137 14.84 13.62 14.30
CA LEU A 137 14.51 14.64 13.29
C LEU A 137 15.18 15.98 13.62
N ALA A 138 15.24 16.39 14.89
CA ALA A 138 15.92 17.61 15.33
C ALA A 138 17.45 17.49 15.21
N ALA A 139 17.99 16.29 15.37
CA ALA A 139 19.43 16.02 15.29
C ALA A 139 19.96 15.90 13.85
N MET A 140 19.11 15.81 12.83
CA MET A 140 19.53 15.63 11.43
C MET A 140 20.48 16.73 10.96
N ARG A 141 21.52 16.34 10.23
CA ARG A 141 22.50 17.24 9.62
C ARG A 141 22.80 16.79 8.20
N PRO A 142 22.46 17.57 7.18
CA PRO A 142 21.74 18.86 7.23
C PRO A 142 20.32 18.70 7.81
N PRO A 143 19.71 19.78 8.31
CA PRO A 143 18.34 19.74 8.82
C PRO A 143 17.34 19.30 7.76
N ALA A 144 16.30 18.56 8.16
CA ALA A 144 15.23 18.20 7.25
C ALA A 144 14.49 19.46 6.76
N THR A 145 14.38 19.60 5.44
CA THR A 145 13.60 20.67 4.80
C THR A 145 12.16 20.26 4.52
N LEU A 146 11.91 18.95 4.52
CA LEU A 146 10.60 18.35 4.26
C LEU A 146 10.52 16.99 4.96
N LEU A 147 9.37 16.70 5.57
CA LEU A 147 8.99 15.38 6.03
C LEU A 147 7.92 14.80 5.10
N VAL A 148 8.16 13.63 4.54
CA VAL A 148 7.14 12.79 3.90
C VAL A 148 6.82 11.65 4.86
N ALA A 149 5.65 11.69 5.48
CA ALA A 149 5.22 10.65 6.42
C ALA A 149 3.91 10.02 5.99
N ASP A 150 3.82 8.72 6.20
CA ASP A 150 2.58 7.99 5.97
C ASP A 150 1.43 8.56 6.82
N ALA A 151 0.22 8.59 6.26
CA ALA A 151 -0.94 9.15 6.94
C ALA A 151 -1.31 8.36 8.21
N PHE A 152 -1.01 7.06 8.28
CA PHE A 152 -1.20 6.25 9.49
C PHE A 152 -0.29 6.68 10.65
N LEU A 153 0.84 7.32 10.37
CA LEU A 153 1.68 7.96 11.38
C LEU A 153 1.17 9.39 11.66
N TYR A 154 -0.12 9.51 11.97
CA TYR A 154 -0.83 10.79 12.13
C TYR A 154 -0.16 11.74 13.13
N TRP A 155 0.42 11.22 14.20
CA TRP A 155 1.12 11.97 15.25
C TRP A 155 2.36 12.72 14.74
N THR A 156 2.96 12.30 13.62
CA THR A 156 4.10 13.00 12.99
C THR A 156 3.76 14.41 12.52
N GLY A 157 2.47 14.73 12.35
CA GLY A 157 2.01 16.08 12.02
C GLY A 157 2.31 17.10 13.14
N GLU A 158 2.04 16.72 14.38
CA GLU A 158 2.34 17.56 15.55
C GLU A 158 3.86 17.68 15.76
N SER A 159 4.59 16.57 15.64
CA SER A 159 6.05 16.54 15.78
C SER A 159 6.74 17.44 14.76
N ALA A 160 6.35 17.34 13.48
CA ALA A 160 6.90 18.19 12.41
C ALA A 160 6.57 19.68 12.64
N GLY A 161 5.32 19.97 13.06
CA GLY A 161 4.89 21.31 13.40
C GLY A 161 5.68 21.93 14.54
N ALA A 162 5.96 21.18 15.61
CA ALA A 162 6.76 21.63 16.74
C ALA A 162 8.23 21.94 16.36
N LEU A 163 8.77 21.23 15.36
CA LEU A 163 10.14 21.42 14.85
C LEU A 163 10.22 22.37 13.65
N GLY A 164 9.09 22.93 13.20
CA GLY A 164 9.04 23.83 12.06
C GLY A 164 9.32 23.17 10.70
N VAL A 165 9.24 21.82 10.63
CA VAL A 165 9.48 21.06 9.40
C VAL A 165 8.17 20.91 8.62
N PRO A 166 8.08 21.38 7.35
CA PRO A 166 6.92 21.13 6.52
C PRO A 166 6.66 19.64 6.35
N ARG A 167 5.38 19.22 6.40
CA ARG A 167 5.00 17.81 6.23
C ARG A 167 4.10 17.62 5.02
N LEU A 168 4.37 16.58 4.23
CA LEU A 168 3.46 15.98 3.26
C LEU A 168 2.97 14.64 3.79
N SER A 169 1.67 14.39 3.70
CA SER A 169 1.10 13.09 4.04
C SER A 169 1.19 12.17 2.82
N PHE A 170 1.70 10.96 3.00
CA PHE A 170 1.64 9.92 1.98
C PHE A 170 0.35 9.12 2.14
N LEU A 171 -0.41 8.99 1.05
CA LEU A 171 -1.60 8.16 0.95
C LEU A 171 -1.31 6.95 0.06
N GLY A 172 -1.25 5.77 0.68
CA GLY A 172 -0.80 4.52 0.05
C GLY A 172 -1.84 3.80 -0.81
N THR A 173 -3.05 4.39 -0.99
CA THR A 173 -4.13 3.80 -1.80
C THR A 173 -4.60 4.73 -2.92
N SER A 174 -5.58 4.29 -3.73
CA SER A 174 -6.13 5.06 -4.85
C SER A 174 -6.84 6.35 -4.41
N ALA A 175 -6.84 7.37 -5.25
CA ALA A 175 -7.62 8.58 -5.04
C ALA A 175 -9.14 8.24 -4.99
N PHE A 176 -9.58 7.31 -5.85
CA PHE A 176 -10.94 6.77 -5.83
C PHE A 176 -11.32 6.24 -4.45
N ALA A 177 -10.47 5.39 -3.84
CA ALA A 177 -10.76 4.80 -2.55
C ALA A 177 -10.89 5.87 -1.45
N HIS A 178 -10.06 6.90 -1.46
CA HIS A 178 -10.14 8.00 -0.49
C HIS A 178 -11.42 8.81 -0.66
N VAL A 179 -11.80 9.15 -1.89
CA VAL A 179 -13.02 9.92 -2.18
C VAL A 179 -14.28 9.10 -1.83
N MET A 180 -14.31 7.81 -2.17
CA MET A 180 -15.45 6.94 -1.82
C MET A 180 -15.56 6.77 -0.29
N ARG A 181 -14.43 6.61 0.41
CA ARG A 181 -14.42 6.50 1.87
C ARG A 181 -14.92 7.79 2.54
N GLU A 182 -14.53 8.95 2.03
CA GLU A 182 -15.08 10.23 2.48
C GLU A 182 -16.59 10.27 2.32
N ALA A 183 -17.11 9.90 1.14
CA ALA A 183 -18.53 9.85 0.86
C ALA A 183 -19.27 8.90 1.85
N PHE A 184 -18.70 7.72 2.14
CA PHE A 184 -19.30 6.79 3.10
C PHE A 184 -19.33 7.34 4.54
N VAL A 185 -18.29 8.04 4.97
CA VAL A 185 -18.24 8.67 6.30
C VAL A 185 -19.24 9.82 6.38
N ARG A 186 -19.39 10.60 5.32
CA ARG A 186 -20.30 11.74 5.24
C ARG A 186 -21.77 11.30 5.20
N ASP A 187 -22.10 10.40 4.27
CA ASP A 187 -23.48 10.07 3.92
C ASP A 187 -24.01 8.87 4.72
N LYS A 188 -23.12 8.07 5.33
CA LYS A 188 -23.46 6.90 6.15
C LYS A 188 -24.45 5.97 5.47
N PRO A 189 -24.18 5.48 4.25
CA PRO A 189 -25.08 4.60 3.55
C PRO A 189 -25.37 3.35 4.38
N GLY A 190 -26.63 2.93 4.45
CA GLY A 190 -27.07 1.79 5.25
C GLY A 190 -27.39 2.07 6.74
N CYS A 191 -27.21 3.30 7.23
CA CYS A 191 -27.62 3.70 8.59
C CYS A 191 -29.13 4.04 8.73
N GLY A 192 -29.94 3.66 7.75
CA GLY A 192 -31.41 3.71 7.82
C GLY A 192 -32.00 2.39 8.34
N PRO A 193 -33.36 2.30 8.54
CA PRO A 193 -34.00 1.02 8.85
C PRO A 193 -33.62 0.01 7.75
N PRO A 194 -33.14 -1.20 8.12
CA PRO A 194 -32.64 -2.15 7.15
C PRO A 194 -33.75 -2.57 6.20
N GLN A 195 -33.56 -2.31 4.92
CA GLN A 195 -34.29 -3.01 3.88
C GLN A 195 -33.56 -4.33 3.70
N CYS A 196 -34.14 -5.40 4.24
CA CYS A 196 -33.58 -6.75 4.12
C CYS A 196 -34.38 -7.54 3.09
N ASP A 197 -33.69 -8.37 2.31
CA ASP A 197 -34.34 -9.40 1.50
C ASP A 197 -34.88 -10.54 2.38
N ALA A 198 -35.52 -11.54 1.75
CA ALA A 198 -36.09 -12.69 2.45
C ALA A 198 -35.05 -13.56 3.17
N THR A 199 -33.75 -13.34 2.94
CA THR A 199 -32.63 -14.05 3.56
C THR A 199 -31.91 -13.20 4.64
N GLY A 200 -32.41 -11.97 4.90
CA GLY A 200 -31.83 -11.05 5.88
C GLY A 200 -30.66 -10.23 5.33
N GLY A 201 -30.36 -10.31 4.04
CA GLY A 201 -29.34 -9.49 3.38
C GLY A 201 -29.80 -8.04 3.19
N ALA A 202 -28.91 -7.08 3.42
CA ALA A 202 -29.19 -5.67 3.13
C ALA A 202 -29.48 -5.47 1.64
N THR A 203 -30.72 -5.08 1.31
CA THR A 203 -31.11 -4.72 -0.05
C THR A 203 -31.01 -3.21 -0.23
N GLY A 204 -30.45 -2.81 -1.32
CA GLY A 204 -30.37 -1.41 -1.71
C GLY A 204 -29.05 -1.05 -2.35
N THR A 205 -29.08 0.07 -3.05
CA THR A 205 -27.94 0.62 -3.74
C THR A 205 -27.66 2.03 -3.22
N TYR A 206 -26.42 2.32 -2.90
CA TYR A 206 -25.96 3.68 -2.63
C TYR A 206 -25.35 4.25 -3.91
N THR A 207 -25.88 5.37 -4.37
CA THR A 207 -25.33 6.14 -5.49
C THR A 207 -24.53 7.31 -4.93
N VAL A 208 -23.28 7.44 -5.33
CA VAL A 208 -22.40 8.53 -4.85
C VAL A 208 -22.89 9.85 -5.46
N PRO A 209 -23.30 10.86 -4.66
CA PRO A 209 -23.92 12.08 -5.20
C PRO A 209 -23.04 12.83 -6.20
N GLU A 210 -21.75 12.91 -5.93
CA GLU A 210 -20.76 13.59 -6.76
C GLU A 210 -20.37 12.81 -8.01
N PHE A 211 -20.61 11.47 -8.00
CA PHE A 211 -20.30 10.53 -9.08
C PHE A 211 -21.49 9.62 -9.34
N PRO A 212 -22.57 10.08 -10.00
CA PRO A 212 -23.82 9.30 -10.14
C PRO A 212 -23.67 7.98 -10.92
N HIS A 213 -22.58 7.82 -11.68
CA HIS A 213 -22.25 6.57 -12.35
C HIS A 213 -21.64 5.53 -11.39
N VAL A 214 -21.15 5.95 -10.21
CA VAL A 214 -20.59 5.07 -9.19
C VAL A 214 -21.68 4.65 -8.22
N GLN A 215 -22.01 3.36 -8.24
CA GLN A 215 -23.02 2.75 -7.38
C GLN A 215 -22.45 1.59 -6.59
N PHE A 216 -22.83 1.48 -5.33
CA PHE A 216 -22.46 0.36 -4.46
C PHE A 216 -23.70 -0.38 -3.99
N LEU A 217 -23.66 -1.71 -4.01
CA LEU A 217 -24.61 -2.46 -3.19
C LEU A 217 -24.29 -2.19 -1.72
N LEU A 218 -25.29 -1.96 -0.89
CA LEU A 218 -25.07 -1.71 0.54
C LEU A 218 -24.32 -2.85 1.23
N ALA A 219 -24.52 -4.10 0.76
CA ALA A 219 -23.80 -5.27 1.24
C ALA A 219 -22.30 -5.27 0.89
N ASP A 220 -21.88 -4.53 -0.15
CA ASP A 220 -20.49 -4.46 -0.61
C ASP A 220 -19.72 -3.31 0.05
N ILE A 221 -20.40 -2.45 0.82
CA ILE A 221 -19.74 -1.36 1.54
C ILE A 221 -19.03 -1.94 2.76
N PRO A 222 -17.69 -1.79 2.86
CA PRO A 222 -16.96 -2.35 3.98
C PRO A 222 -17.46 -1.80 5.33
N PRO A 223 -17.74 -2.64 6.32
CA PRO A 223 -18.12 -2.18 7.64
C PRO A 223 -16.95 -1.40 8.27
N LEU A 224 -17.27 -0.28 8.90
CA LEU A 224 -16.31 0.55 9.62
C LEU A 224 -16.48 0.33 11.14
N PRO A 225 -15.70 -0.55 11.78
CA PRO A 225 -15.73 -0.70 13.22
C PRO A 225 -15.26 0.59 13.91
N LEU A 226 -15.77 0.87 15.11
CA LEU A 226 -15.47 2.10 15.83
C LEU A 226 -13.97 2.43 15.96
N PRO A 227 -13.06 1.48 16.23
CA PRO A 227 -11.63 1.78 16.25
C PRO A 227 -11.10 2.31 14.90
N ALA A 228 -11.60 1.77 13.77
CA ALA A 228 -11.21 2.25 12.45
C ALA A 228 -11.74 3.66 12.18
N ILE A 229 -12.97 3.97 12.62
CA ILE A 229 -13.55 5.33 12.49
C ILE A 229 -12.72 6.35 13.30
N VAL A 230 -12.29 5.99 14.51
CA VAL A 230 -11.47 6.86 15.35
C VAL A 230 -10.10 7.09 14.70
N LEU A 231 -9.48 6.05 14.18
CA LEU A 231 -8.20 6.15 13.46
C LEU A 231 -8.35 7.03 12.23
N ASP A 232 -9.39 6.84 11.42
CA ASP A 232 -9.68 7.65 10.24
C ASP A 232 -9.82 9.14 10.60
N ALA A 233 -10.48 9.44 11.71
CA ALA A 233 -10.62 10.84 12.17
C ALA A 233 -9.26 11.47 12.51
N LYS A 234 -8.37 10.73 13.20
CA LYS A 234 -7.01 11.18 13.53
C LYS A 234 -6.17 11.40 12.26
N MET A 235 -6.23 10.45 11.34
CA MET A 235 -5.55 10.55 10.03
C MET A 235 -6.05 11.75 9.24
N ALA A 236 -7.35 11.94 9.15
CA ALA A 236 -7.96 13.06 8.45
C ALA A 236 -7.49 14.40 9.00
N MET A 237 -7.45 14.58 10.32
CA MET A 237 -6.93 15.79 10.95
C MET A 237 -5.46 16.02 10.62
N ALA A 238 -4.62 15.00 10.66
CA ALA A 238 -3.21 15.10 10.33
C ALA A 238 -2.97 15.39 8.84
N VAL A 239 -3.80 14.84 7.96
CA VAL A 239 -3.77 15.12 6.51
C VAL A 239 -4.16 16.57 6.25
N VAL A 240 -5.25 17.06 6.83
CA VAL A 240 -5.70 18.46 6.69
C VAL A 240 -4.64 19.44 7.22
N GLY A 241 -3.94 19.10 8.29
CA GLY A 241 -2.85 19.91 8.85
C GLY A 241 -1.53 19.85 8.06
N SER A 242 -1.41 19.00 7.04
CA SER A 242 -0.21 18.89 6.21
C SER A 242 -0.19 19.94 5.09
N ARG A 243 0.99 20.16 4.49
CA ARG A 243 1.14 21.05 3.32
C ARG A 243 0.45 20.51 2.08
N GLY A 244 0.14 19.24 2.07
CA GLY A 244 -0.54 18.53 0.99
C GLY A 244 -0.38 17.03 1.13
N VAL A 245 -0.85 16.29 0.13
CA VAL A 245 -0.76 14.84 0.09
C VAL A 245 0.01 14.36 -1.13
N ILE A 246 0.80 13.33 -0.95
CA ILE A 246 1.42 12.56 -2.01
C ILE A 246 0.56 11.31 -2.23
N MET A 247 0.11 11.10 -3.47
CA MET A 247 -0.64 9.93 -3.87
C MET A 247 0.17 9.09 -4.87
N ASN A 248 0.29 7.80 -4.61
CA ASN A 248 0.92 6.86 -5.54
C ASN A 248 -0.04 6.52 -6.68
N THR A 249 -0.35 7.49 -7.52
CA THR A 249 -1.20 7.39 -8.70
C THR A 249 -0.76 8.42 -9.74
N PHE A 250 -1.44 8.50 -10.88
CA PHE A 250 -1.20 9.54 -11.88
C PHE A 250 -2.53 10.11 -12.40
N HIS A 251 -2.49 11.39 -12.78
CA HIS A 251 -3.71 12.14 -13.07
C HIS A 251 -4.60 11.49 -14.13
N HIS A 252 -4.04 10.93 -15.22
CA HIS A 252 -4.84 10.30 -16.27
C HIS A 252 -5.56 9.01 -15.81
N LEU A 253 -5.11 8.37 -14.74
CA LEU A 253 -5.77 7.17 -14.22
C LEU A 253 -7.01 7.52 -13.40
N GLU A 254 -6.96 8.60 -12.61
CA GLU A 254 -7.95 8.93 -11.60
C GLU A 254 -8.32 10.43 -11.58
N SER A 255 -8.31 11.11 -12.76
CA SER A 255 -8.42 12.58 -12.83
C SER A 255 -9.61 13.14 -12.08
N SER A 256 -10.82 12.59 -12.29
CA SER A 256 -12.04 13.10 -11.66
C SER A 256 -12.02 12.98 -10.13
N TYR A 257 -11.38 11.96 -9.59
CA TYR A 257 -11.26 11.74 -8.15
C TYR A 257 -10.16 12.61 -7.52
N ILE A 258 -9.04 12.83 -8.23
CA ILE A 258 -7.98 13.75 -7.80
C ILE A 258 -8.48 15.20 -7.82
N ASP A 259 -9.17 15.60 -8.88
CA ASP A 259 -9.74 16.94 -9.00
C ASP A 259 -10.81 17.18 -7.93
N HIS A 260 -11.65 16.19 -7.64
CA HIS A 260 -12.64 16.28 -6.56
C HIS A 260 -11.96 16.38 -5.19
N TRP A 261 -10.88 15.59 -4.95
CA TRP A 261 -10.08 15.70 -3.74
C TRP A 261 -9.57 17.12 -3.53
N ASP A 262 -8.93 17.71 -4.54
CA ASP A 262 -8.34 19.05 -4.46
C ASP A 262 -9.39 20.16 -4.22
N GLN A 263 -10.59 19.97 -4.73
CA GLN A 263 -11.66 20.98 -4.63
C GLN A 263 -12.49 20.86 -3.34
N HIS A 264 -12.67 19.63 -2.82
CA HIS A 264 -13.72 19.37 -1.84
C HIS A 264 -13.29 18.59 -0.59
N VAL A 265 -12.21 17.81 -0.65
CA VAL A 265 -11.90 16.86 0.41
C VAL A 265 -10.72 17.31 1.27
N GLY A 266 -9.55 17.47 0.70
CA GLY A 266 -8.34 17.67 1.47
C GLY A 266 -7.41 18.78 0.97
N PRO A 267 -6.19 18.85 1.51
CA PRO A 267 -5.16 19.72 0.97
C PRO A 267 -4.73 19.20 -0.40
N ARG A 268 -4.03 20.06 -1.17
CA ARG A 268 -3.60 19.73 -2.53
C ARG A 268 -2.94 18.36 -2.63
N ALA A 269 -3.39 17.58 -3.61
CA ALA A 269 -2.80 16.30 -3.96
C ALA A 269 -1.70 16.45 -5.03
N TRP A 270 -0.61 15.71 -4.84
CA TRP A 270 0.42 15.51 -5.85
C TRP A 270 0.42 14.03 -6.26
N PRO A 271 -0.18 13.69 -7.41
CA PRO A 271 -0.10 12.37 -7.98
C PRO A 271 1.30 12.19 -8.61
N ILE A 272 2.16 11.44 -7.94
CA ILE A 272 3.56 11.25 -8.34
C ILE A 272 3.88 9.83 -8.82
N GLY A 273 2.86 8.98 -8.90
CA GLY A 273 2.99 7.58 -9.32
C GLY A 273 2.86 7.39 -10.84
N PRO A 274 2.93 6.13 -11.29
CA PRO A 274 3.11 4.94 -10.46
C PRO A 274 4.57 4.79 -9.99
N LEU A 275 4.78 4.77 -8.68
CA LEU A 275 6.12 4.73 -8.11
C LEU A 275 6.87 3.41 -8.40
N CYS A 276 6.16 2.33 -8.70
CA CYS A 276 6.78 1.06 -9.12
C CYS A 276 7.68 1.22 -10.37
N LEU A 277 7.45 2.22 -11.22
CA LEU A 277 8.31 2.55 -12.37
C LEU A 277 9.62 3.25 -11.96
N ALA A 278 9.71 3.76 -10.75
CA ALA A 278 10.94 4.36 -10.24
C ALA A 278 11.92 3.33 -9.68
N ARG A 279 11.46 2.09 -9.48
CA ARG A 279 12.27 0.97 -9.02
C ARG A 279 13.45 0.72 -9.97
N GLN A 280 14.64 0.49 -9.41
CA GLN A 280 15.70 -0.17 -10.15
C GLN A 280 15.56 -1.69 -10.00
N PRO A 281 15.84 -2.48 -11.04
CA PRO A 281 15.95 -3.92 -10.87
C PRO A 281 17.02 -4.20 -9.81
N SER A 282 16.61 -4.70 -8.65
CA SER A 282 17.56 -5.03 -7.59
C SER A 282 18.28 -6.33 -7.95
N PHE A 283 19.57 -6.23 -8.26
CA PHE A 283 20.44 -7.38 -8.45
C PHE A 283 20.98 -7.97 -7.13
N THR A 284 20.58 -7.43 -5.99
CA THR A 284 21.11 -7.84 -4.67
C THR A 284 19.97 -8.25 -3.75
N VAL A 285 19.60 -9.51 -3.80
CA VAL A 285 18.91 -10.19 -2.70
C VAL A 285 19.73 -11.43 -2.38
N VAL A 286 20.04 -11.60 -1.09
CA VAL A 286 20.86 -12.65 -0.45
C VAL A 286 20.69 -14.03 -1.08
N ASP A 287 21.77 -14.81 -1.16
CA ASP A 287 21.96 -16.05 -1.95
C ASP A 287 20.84 -17.12 -1.90
N GLU A 288 20.05 -17.21 -0.84
CA GLU A 288 18.94 -18.18 -0.74
C GLU A 288 17.74 -17.80 -1.60
N VAL A 289 17.43 -16.49 -1.69
CA VAL A 289 16.37 -15.96 -2.56
C VAL A 289 16.79 -16.04 -4.04
N HIS A 290 18.10 -16.05 -4.35
CA HIS A 290 18.60 -16.23 -5.71
C HIS A 290 18.24 -17.60 -6.30
N ASN A 291 18.35 -18.68 -5.53
CA ASN A 291 18.01 -20.02 -6.03
C ASN A 291 16.51 -20.19 -6.34
N ALA A 292 15.64 -19.67 -5.48
CA ALA A 292 14.20 -19.68 -5.73
C ALA A 292 13.82 -18.79 -6.91
N LYS A 293 14.40 -17.58 -7.02
CA LYS A 293 14.20 -16.66 -8.16
C LYS A 293 14.62 -17.30 -9.48
N HIS A 294 15.72 -18.02 -9.51
CA HIS A 294 16.18 -18.73 -10.72
C HIS A 294 15.26 -19.88 -11.12
N SER A 295 14.55 -20.53 -10.19
CA SER A 295 13.67 -21.64 -10.51
C SER A 295 12.38 -21.18 -11.19
N TRP A 296 11.64 -20.22 -10.61
CA TRP A 296 10.38 -19.76 -11.21
C TRP A 296 10.61 -18.92 -12.48
N LEU A 297 11.71 -18.13 -12.55
CA LEU A 297 12.04 -17.36 -13.75
C LEU A 297 12.35 -18.32 -14.92
N ARG A 298 13.16 -19.35 -14.70
CA ARG A 298 13.42 -20.36 -15.72
C ARG A 298 12.15 -21.04 -16.20
N TRP A 299 11.23 -21.37 -15.28
CA TRP A 299 9.97 -21.96 -15.63
C TRP A 299 9.10 -21.00 -16.46
N LEU A 300 9.08 -19.71 -16.15
CA LEU A 300 8.41 -18.70 -16.98
C LEU A 300 9.05 -18.61 -18.39
N ASP A 301 10.39 -18.62 -18.47
CA ASP A 301 11.10 -18.64 -19.77
C ASP A 301 10.74 -19.87 -20.60
N GLU A 302 10.64 -21.05 -19.97
CA GLU A 302 10.20 -22.30 -20.64
C GLU A 302 8.77 -22.16 -21.16
N LYS A 303 7.85 -21.57 -20.37
CA LYS A 303 6.48 -21.32 -20.80
C LYS A 303 6.41 -20.33 -21.95
N ALA A 304 7.19 -19.25 -21.89
CA ALA A 304 7.28 -18.28 -22.98
C ALA A 304 7.81 -18.93 -24.28
N ALA A 305 8.87 -19.71 -24.19
CA ALA A 305 9.43 -20.44 -25.34
C ALA A 305 8.45 -21.44 -25.96
N ALA A 306 7.57 -22.02 -25.14
CA ALA A 306 6.49 -22.91 -25.60
C ALA A 306 5.23 -22.15 -26.10
N GLY A 307 5.23 -20.81 -26.08
CA GLY A 307 4.06 -20.00 -26.45
C GLY A 307 2.87 -20.15 -25.52
N GLN A 308 3.11 -20.54 -24.26
CA GLN A 308 2.07 -20.80 -23.27
C GLN A 308 1.88 -19.59 -22.36
N SER A 309 0.63 -19.23 -22.09
CA SER A 309 0.26 -18.18 -21.13
C SER A 309 0.32 -18.70 -19.70
N VAL A 310 0.62 -17.81 -18.76
CA VAL A 310 0.69 -18.08 -17.32
C VAL A 310 -0.18 -17.09 -16.56
N LEU A 311 -0.96 -17.60 -15.61
CA LEU A 311 -1.65 -16.82 -14.58
C LEU A 311 -0.68 -16.63 -13.40
N PHE A 312 -0.46 -15.39 -12.97
CA PHE A 312 0.16 -15.11 -11.67
C PHE A 312 -0.90 -15.08 -10.57
N VAL A 313 -0.60 -15.61 -9.40
CA VAL A 313 -1.50 -15.63 -8.24
C VAL A 313 -0.78 -15.12 -7.02
N ALA A 314 -1.28 -14.04 -6.41
CA ALA A 314 -0.77 -13.52 -5.14
C ALA A 314 -1.88 -12.85 -4.33
N LEU A 315 -2.11 -13.33 -3.11
CA LEU A 315 -3.21 -12.91 -2.24
C LEU A 315 -2.77 -11.88 -1.18
N GLY A 316 -1.56 -11.31 -1.34
CA GLY A 316 -1.00 -10.27 -0.46
C GLY A 316 -0.31 -10.83 0.77
N THR A 317 0.18 -9.92 1.64
CA THR A 317 0.96 -10.26 2.83
C THR A 317 0.24 -9.89 4.14
N LEU A 318 -0.80 -9.06 4.05
CA LEU A 318 -1.41 -8.44 5.21
C LEU A 318 -2.36 -9.39 5.96
N LEU A 319 -3.22 -10.12 5.24
CA LEU A 319 -4.19 -11.04 5.81
C LEU A 319 -3.73 -12.49 5.67
N ALA A 320 -3.82 -13.26 6.76
CA ALA A 320 -3.69 -14.70 6.70
C ALA A 320 -4.94 -15.30 6.02
N VAL A 321 -4.74 -16.10 4.99
CA VAL A 321 -5.82 -16.84 4.30
C VAL A 321 -5.98 -18.17 5.00
N SER A 322 -7.22 -18.59 5.28
CA SER A 322 -7.45 -19.88 5.95
C SER A 322 -7.09 -21.06 5.06
N ASP A 323 -6.68 -22.18 5.68
CA ASP A 323 -6.35 -23.42 4.95
C ASP A 323 -7.49 -23.89 4.07
N GLU A 324 -8.74 -23.76 4.54
CA GLU A 324 -9.92 -24.11 3.73
C GLU A 324 -10.01 -23.27 2.47
N GLN A 325 -9.70 -21.96 2.59
CA GLN A 325 -9.73 -21.07 1.44
C GLN A 325 -8.58 -21.33 0.48
N LEU A 326 -7.39 -21.65 0.99
CA LEU A 326 -6.25 -22.03 0.15
C LEU A 326 -6.53 -23.31 -0.64
N LYS A 327 -7.20 -24.30 -0.03
CA LYS A 327 -7.67 -25.52 -0.71
C LYS A 327 -8.67 -25.24 -1.82
N GLU A 328 -9.59 -24.31 -1.61
CA GLU A 328 -10.54 -23.91 -2.67
C GLU A 328 -9.82 -23.18 -3.82
N VAL A 329 -8.80 -22.34 -3.53
CA VAL A 329 -7.96 -21.75 -4.57
C VAL A 329 -7.21 -22.82 -5.36
N ALA A 330 -6.56 -23.76 -4.65
CA ALA A 330 -5.83 -24.86 -5.26
C ALA A 330 -6.75 -25.67 -6.19
N ARG A 331 -7.97 -26.03 -5.73
CA ARG A 331 -8.96 -26.74 -6.54
C ARG A 331 -9.37 -25.93 -7.77
N GLY A 332 -9.64 -24.62 -7.61
CA GLY A 332 -10.00 -23.75 -8.72
C GLY A 332 -8.92 -23.64 -9.79
N LEU A 333 -7.64 -23.53 -9.38
CA LEU A 333 -6.49 -23.50 -10.29
C LEU A 333 -6.28 -24.86 -11.00
N GLU A 334 -6.53 -25.96 -10.29
CA GLU A 334 -6.50 -27.30 -10.86
C GLU A 334 -7.60 -27.47 -11.93
N ASP A 335 -8.84 -27.07 -11.61
CA ASP A 335 -10.00 -27.19 -12.48
C ASP A 335 -9.93 -26.26 -13.71
N ALA A 336 -9.33 -25.08 -13.57
CA ALA A 336 -9.17 -24.11 -14.66
C ALA A 336 -8.22 -24.59 -15.77
N GLN A 337 -7.38 -25.59 -15.51
CA GLN A 337 -6.41 -26.15 -16.46
C GLN A 337 -5.43 -25.12 -17.07
N VAL A 338 -5.23 -23.97 -16.41
CA VAL A 338 -4.27 -22.93 -16.82
C VAL A 338 -2.88 -23.21 -16.29
N ASN A 339 -1.84 -22.68 -16.93
CA ASN A 339 -0.53 -22.61 -16.28
C ASN A 339 -0.55 -21.49 -15.25
N PHE A 340 0.00 -21.72 -14.07
CA PHE A 340 0.03 -20.70 -13.01
C PHE A 340 1.32 -20.70 -12.21
N LEU A 341 1.68 -19.52 -11.74
CA LEU A 341 2.70 -19.29 -10.73
C LEU A 341 1.99 -18.68 -9.50
N TRP A 342 1.97 -19.41 -8.39
CA TRP A 342 1.30 -18.99 -7.17
C TRP A 342 2.32 -18.67 -6.08
N ALA A 343 2.39 -17.40 -5.67
CA ALA A 343 3.15 -16.95 -4.51
C ALA A 343 2.30 -17.11 -3.25
N VAL A 344 2.74 -17.98 -2.34
CA VAL A 344 2.12 -18.21 -1.04
C VAL A 344 3.02 -17.70 0.07
N ARG A 345 2.44 -17.38 1.22
CA ARG A 345 3.23 -17.08 2.42
C ARG A 345 3.87 -18.38 2.93
N SER A 346 5.05 -18.27 3.56
CA SER A 346 5.75 -19.45 4.09
C SER A 346 4.91 -20.25 5.09
N ASP A 347 4.02 -19.56 5.84
CA ASP A 347 3.14 -20.17 6.83
C ASP A 347 1.88 -20.80 6.21
N ASP A 348 1.53 -20.42 4.97
CA ASP A 348 0.31 -20.83 4.28
C ASP A 348 0.51 -22.07 3.38
N SER A 349 1.76 -22.53 3.17
CA SER A 349 2.07 -23.57 2.18
C SER A 349 1.78 -25.01 2.64
N ALA A 350 1.48 -25.19 3.93
CA ALA A 350 1.55 -26.52 4.55
C ALA A 350 0.45 -27.50 4.10
N ASP A 351 -0.71 -27.07 3.59
CA ASP A 351 -1.80 -27.97 3.20
C ASP A 351 -2.67 -27.44 2.05
N LEU A 352 -2.16 -27.50 0.82
CA LEU A 352 -2.94 -27.22 -0.41
C LEU A 352 -3.80 -28.41 -0.87
N GLY A 353 -3.85 -29.46 -0.08
CA GLY A 353 -4.55 -30.72 -0.37
C GLY A 353 -3.62 -31.83 -0.85
N ILE A 354 -3.94 -33.06 -0.42
CA ILE A 354 -3.14 -34.26 -0.72
C ILE A 354 -2.97 -34.43 -2.23
N GLY A 355 -1.73 -34.55 -2.69
CA GLY A 355 -1.38 -34.80 -4.09
C GLY A 355 -1.60 -33.61 -5.04
N PHE A 356 -1.82 -32.39 -4.53
CA PHE A 356 -2.02 -31.20 -5.37
C PHE A 356 -0.83 -30.96 -6.30
N HIS A 357 0.40 -30.97 -5.78
CA HIS A 357 1.60 -30.73 -6.57
C HIS A 357 1.79 -31.74 -7.71
N GLU A 358 1.47 -33.01 -7.48
CA GLU A 358 1.52 -34.04 -8.51
C GLU A 358 0.48 -33.80 -9.60
N ARG A 359 -0.76 -33.40 -9.24
CA ARG A 359 -1.83 -33.17 -10.21
C ARG A 359 -1.63 -31.93 -11.09
N VAL A 360 -0.88 -30.93 -10.57
CA VAL A 360 -0.56 -29.70 -11.33
C VAL A 360 0.86 -29.73 -11.91
N GLN A 361 1.56 -30.85 -11.80
CA GLN A 361 2.93 -30.99 -12.31
C GLN A 361 3.03 -30.56 -13.78
N GLY A 362 4.03 -29.75 -14.10
CA GLY A 362 4.29 -29.23 -15.43
C GLY A 362 3.46 -27.99 -15.82
N ARG A 363 2.34 -27.68 -15.13
CA ARG A 363 1.53 -26.49 -15.38
C ARG A 363 1.40 -25.53 -14.20
N GLY A 364 1.71 -25.96 -12.97
CA GLY A 364 1.64 -25.16 -11.78
C GLY A 364 2.96 -25.10 -11.04
N VAL A 365 3.36 -23.91 -10.60
CA VAL A 365 4.46 -23.68 -9.67
C VAL A 365 3.92 -22.92 -8.48
N VAL A 366 4.14 -23.47 -7.27
CA VAL A 366 3.89 -22.78 -6.01
C VAL A 366 5.25 -22.37 -5.44
N THR A 367 5.40 -21.10 -5.10
CA THR A 367 6.64 -20.59 -4.50
C THR A 367 6.31 -19.93 -3.17
N GLU A 368 7.12 -20.21 -2.17
CA GLU A 368 6.96 -19.67 -0.82
C GLU A 368 7.72 -18.35 -0.65
N GLY A 369 7.16 -17.50 0.19
CA GLY A 369 7.80 -16.26 0.60
C GLY A 369 7.69 -15.14 -0.42
N TRP A 370 8.63 -14.22 -0.35
CA TRP A 370 8.63 -13.00 -1.16
C TRP A 370 9.13 -13.24 -2.59
N VAL A 371 8.33 -12.80 -3.57
CA VAL A 371 8.70 -12.83 -4.99
C VAL A 371 8.83 -11.42 -5.57
N ASP A 372 9.60 -11.28 -6.62
CA ASP A 372 9.70 -10.05 -7.40
C ASP A 372 8.46 -9.91 -8.31
N GLN A 373 7.31 -9.51 -7.70
CA GLN A 373 6.03 -9.38 -8.38
C GLN A 373 6.09 -8.52 -9.65
N PRO A 374 6.74 -7.32 -9.66
CA PRO A 374 6.89 -6.55 -10.88
C PRO A 374 7.63 -7.30 -12.00
N ALA A 375 8.68 -8.06 -11.68
CA ALA A 375 9.42 -8.83 -12.67
C ALA A 375 8.57 -9.99 -13.23
N ILE A 376 7.76 -10.63 -12.39
CA ILE A 376 6.82 -11.67 -12.82
C ILE A 376 5.76 -11.06 -13.74
N LEU A 377 5.11 -9.96 -13.34
CA LEU A 377 4.05 -9.32 -14.13
C LEU A 377 4.56 -8.80 -15.48
N GLN A 378 5.82 -8.34 -15.55
CA GLN A 378 6.44 -7.88 -16.80
C GLN A 378 6.91 -9.02 -17.71
N HIS A 379 6.83 -10.28 -17.28
CA HIS A 379 7.28 -11.41 -18.08
C HIS A 379 6.29 -11.69 -19.22
N ASP A 380 6.80 -11.89 -20.45
CA ASP A 380 6.00 -11.99 -21.67
C ASP A 380 4.91 -13.09 -21.64
N CYS A 381 5.10 -14.18 -20.89
CA CYS A 381 4.11 -15.23 -20.79
C CYS A 381 3.01 -14.96 -19.75
N VAL A 382 3.17 -13.98 -18.85
CA VAL A 382 2.16 -13.68 -17.83
C VAL A 382 1.04 -12.86 -18.46
N LYS A 383 -0.16 -13.42 -18.49
CA LYS A 383 -1.32 -12.85 -19.19
C LYS A 383 -2.54 -12.64 -18.30
N GLY A 384 -2.44 -12.94 -17.02
CA GLY A 384 -3.47 -12.70 -16.02
C GLY A 384 -2.89 -12.65 -14.62
N PHE A 385 -3.57 -11.95 -13.71
CA PHE A 385 -3.18 -11.82 -12.32
C PHE A 385 -4.38 -12.00 -11.38
N LEU A 386 -4.42 -13.10 -10.63
CA LEU A 386 -5.37 -13.28 -9.53
C LEU A 386 -4.84 -12.54 -8.30
N SER A 387 -5.48 -11.42 -7.97
CA SER A 387 -4.98 -10.44 -7.01
C SER A 387 -6.00 -10.09 -5.93
N HIS A 388 -5.49 -9.86 -4.70
CA HIS A 388 -6.27 -9.27 -3.60
C HIS A 388 -6.61 -7.78 -3.79
N CYS A 389 -6.14 -7.13 -4.85
CA CYS A 389 -6.35 -5.69 -5.15
C CYS A 389 -5.76 -4.69 -4.17
N GLY A 390 -4.68 -5.02 -3.44
CA GLY A 390 -3.85 -3.99 -2.83
C GLY A 390 -3.36 -3.01 -3.89
N TRP A 391 -3.34 -1.71 -3.58
CA TRP A 391 -3.12 -0.67 -4.59
C TRP A 391 -1.82 -0.79 -5.37
N ASN A 392 -0.71 -1.18 -4.71
CA ASN A 392 0.55 -1.42 -5.42
C ASN A 392 0.41 -2.53 -6.47
N SER A 393 -0.26 -3.64 -6.11
CA SER A 393 -0.49 -4.74 -7.04
C SER A 393 -1.34 -4.32 -8.24
N VAL A 394 -2.33 -3.45 -8.03
CA VAL A 394 -3.13 -2.88 -9.12
C VAL A 394 -2.25 -2.04 -10.04
N LEU A 395 -1.43 -1.12 -9.49
CA LEU A 395 -0.54 -0.27 -10.27
C LEU A 395 0.51 -1.07 -11.05
N GLU A 396 1.12 -2.07 -10.42
CA GLU A 396 2.11 -2.95 -11.06
C GLU A 396 1.49 -3.73 -12.21
N SER A 397 0.26 -4.25 -12.03
CA SER A 397 -0.48 -4.97 -13.07
C SER A 397 -0.85 -4.04 -14.24
N VAL A 398 -1.37 -2.84 -13.95
CA VAL A 398 -1.69 -1.83 -14.97
C VAL A 398 -0.44 -1.41 -15.75
N CYS A 399 0.69 -1.18 -15.06
CA CYS A 399 1.97 -0.85 -15.71
C CYS A 399 2.51 -1.97 -16.59
N ALA A 400 2.24 -3.22 -16.23
CA ALA A 400 2.63 -4.39 -17.01
C ALA A 400 1.63 -4.74 -18.13
N GLY A 401 0.45 -4.10 -18.16
CA GLY A 401 -0.61 -4.41 -19.13
C GLY A 401 -1.27 -5.77 -18.89
N VAL A 402 -1.24 -6.28 -17.65
CA VAL A 402 -1.80 -7.58 -17.27
C VAL A 402 -3.19 -7.39 -16.66
N PRO A 403 -4.25 -8.01 -17.21
CA PRO A 403 -5.60 -7.94 -16.64
C PRO A 403 -5.69 -8.66 -15.29
N LEU A 404 -6.62 -8.19 -14.43
CA LEU A 404 -6.79 -8.71 -13.08
C LEU A 404 -8.04 -9.57 -12.92
N ALA A 405 -7.89 -10.71 -12.25
CA ALA A 405 -8.98 -11.38 -11.58
C ALA A 405 -8.98 -10.88 -10.12
N VAL A 406 -9.99 -10.04 -9.77
CA VAL A 406 -9.97 -9.29 -8.51
C VAL A 406 -10.67 -10.05 -7.41
N TRP A 407 -9.97 -10.26 -6.29
CA TRP A 407 -10.50 -10.87 -5.09
C TRP A 407 -10.15 -10.07 -3.84
N PRO A 408 -10.86 -8.96 -3.60
CA PRO A 408 -10.60 -8.11 -2.45
C PRO A 408 -10.98 -8.81 -1.14
N MET A 409 -10.16 -8.58 -0.11
CA MET A 409 -10.33 -9.20 1.20
C MET A 409 -10.64 -8.18 2.29
N MET A 410 -9.94 -7.00 2.32
CA MET A 410 -10.09 -6.03 3.41
C MET A 410 -9.66 -4.61 3.00
N PHE A 411 -9.88 -3.64 3.88
CA PHE A 411 -9.46 -2.24 3.79
C PHE A 411 -9.94 -1.52 2.51
N ASP A 412 -8.99 -1.00 1.74
CA ASP A 412 -9.21 -0.30 0.46
C ASP A 412 -9.43 -1.25 -0.72
N GLN A 413 -9.10 -2.54 -0.56
CA GLN A 413 -9.13 -3.51 -1.64
C GLN A 413 -10.52 -3.65 -2.33
N PRO A 414 -11.67 -3.65 -1.62
CA PRO A 414 -12.98 -3.65 -2.26
C PRO A 414 -13.23 -2.42 -3.15
N LEU A 415 -12.70 -1.26 -2.75
CA LEU A 415 -12.80 -0.02 -3.52
C LEU A 415 -11.87 -0.05 -4.74
N ASN A 416 -10.62 -0.48 -4.55
CA ASN A 416 -9.69 -0.68 -5.67
C ASN A 416 -10.22 -1.71 -6.67
N ALA A 417 -10.83 -2.80 -6.21
CA ALA A 417 -11.45 -3.81 -7.08
C ALA A 417 -12.61 -3.20 -7.89
N LYS A 418 -13.42 -2.34 -7.28
CA LYS A 418 -14.47 -1.62 -8.00
C LYS A 418 -13.90 -0.68 -9.06
N LEU A 419 -12.86 0.09 -8.73
CA LEU A 419 -12.16 0.93 -9.70
C LEU A 419 -11.66 0.09 -10.89
N VAL A 420 -10.99 -1.05 -10.62
CA VAL A 420 -10.43 -1.94 -11.64
C VAL A 420 -11.50 -2.50 -12.58
N VAL A 421 -12.63 -2.96 -12.02
CA VAL A 421 -13.68 -3.66 -12.78
C VAL A 421 -14.64 -2.69 -13.44
N ASP A 422 -15.16 -1.72 -12.70
CA ASP A 422 -16.28 -0.90 -13.14
C ASP A 422 -15.83 0.38 -13.88
N GLU A 423 -14.72 0.98 -13.44
CA GLU A 423 -14.24 2.24 -14.02
C GLU A 423 -13.16 2.02 -15.08
N LEU A 424 -12.07 1.33 -14.72
CA LEU A 424 -10.95 1.07 -15.62
C LEU A 424 -11.24 -0.06 -16.62
N LYS A 425 -12.11 -1.00 -16.27
CA LYS A 425 -12.52 -2.16 -17.09
C LYS A 425 -11.33 -3.04 -17.53
N VAL A 426 -10.35 -3.18 -16.62
CA VAL A 426 -9.15 -3.99 -16.84
C VAL A 426 -9.12 -5.25 -15.97
N GLY A 427 -10.27 -5.67 -15.45
CA GLY A 427 -10.37 -6.87 -14.63
C GLY A 427 -11.77 -7.43 -14.54
N VAL A 428 -11.84 -8.62 -13.96
CA VAL A 428 -13.09 -9.35 -13.66
C VAL A 428 -13.14 -9.68 -12.18
N ARG A 429 -14.33 -9.72 -11.58
CA ARG A 429 -14.48 -10.02 -10.16
C ARG A 429 -14.61 -11.52 -9.92
N VAL A 430 -13.80 -12.07 -9.02
CA VAL A 430 -14.06 -13.39 -8.41
C VAL A 430 -15.27 -13.23 -7.49
N ARG A 431 -16.32 -14.00 -7.74
CA ARG A 431 -17.57 -13.90 -6.99
C ARG A 431 -17.44 -14.63 -5.65
N SER A 432 -18.02 -14.06 -4.61
CA SER A 432 -18.22 -14.73 -3.32
C SER A 432 -19.69 -14.72 -2.99
N THR A 433 -20.21 -15.84 -2.58
CA THR A 433 -21.61 -15.99 -2.14
C THR A 433 -21.75 -15.97 -0.62
N GLY A 434 -20.83 -15.26 0.05
CA GLY A 434 -20.74 -15.13 1.51
C GLY A 434 -19.71 -16.07 2.13
N GLY A 435 -18.68 -15.53 2.74
CA GLY A 435 -17.62 -16.28 3.41
C GLY A 435 -16.61 -16.90 2.43
N LEU A 436 -16.60 -18.23 2.34
CA LEU A 436 -15.63 -19.00 1.55
C LEU A 436 -15.86 -18.86 0.04
N VAL A 437 -14.84 -18.40 -0.69
CA VAL A 437 -14.83 -18.41 -2.17
C VAL A 437 -14.57 -19.82 -2.66
N LYS A 438 -15.49 -20.37 -3.43
CA LYS A 438 -15.39 -21.74 -3.94
C LYS A 438 -14.44 -21.83 -5.14
N GLY A 439 -13.80 -23.00 -5.30
CA GLY A 439 -12.88 -23.25 -6.41
C GLY A 439 -13.52 -23.02 -7.79
N GLU A 440 -14.83 -23.32 -7.94
CA GLU A 440 -15.58 -23.05 -9.17
C GLU A 440 -15.61 -21.56 -9.55
N GLU A 441 -15.70 -20.66 -8.56
CA GLU A 441 -15.66 -19.21 -8.82
C GLU A 441 -14.25 -18.73 -9.19
N VAL A 442 -13.22 -19.34 -8.58
CA VAL A 442 -11.82 -19.10 -8.97
C VAL A 442 -11.61 -19.58 -10.41
N SER A 443 -11.96 -20.84 -10.71
CA SER A 443 -11.81 -21.43 -12.06
C SER A 443 -12.56 -20.66 -13.16
N ARG A 444 -13.71 -20.04 -12.82
CA ARG A 444 -14.48 -19.24 -13.77
C ARG A 444 -13.85 -17.88 -14.06
N ALA A 445 -13.09 -17.32 -13.11
CA ALA A 445 -12.52 -15.98 -13.19
C ALA A 445 -11.14 -15.96 -13.86
N VAL A 446 -10.47 -17.09 -13.94
CA VAL A 446 -9.11 -17.25 -14.49
C VAL A 446 -9.07 -18.11 -15.76
#